data_717ae3f5af006aed0bc0548952b23ffc
#
_entry.id   717ae3f5af006aed0bc0548952b23ffc
#
_cell.length_a   1.000
_cell.length_b   1.000
_cell.length_c   1.000
_cell.angle_alpha   90.00
_cell.angle_beta   90.00
_cell.angle_gamma   90.00
#
_symmetry.space_group_name_H-M   'P 1'
#
loop_
_entity.id
_entity.type
_entity.pdbx_description
1 polymer ?
#
loop_
_entity_poly.entity_id
_entity_poly.type
_entity_poly.pdbx_seq_one_letter_code
_entity_poly.pdbx_strand_id
1 'polypeptide(L)'
;MIFSWGQEIMQNKKYVLEGGRNTGSGAADRSESFLRADNIIIACCNHDTLGFLQKEGDGAFLSRIEDKGEIIQLESAVPETSENVRQVAQYIKQEVINLGRELKDTWEEVIEKEGYEGVRKRSERIFGRSLPSDYRLEEREFSKNAVLEIIKELRCRSSDGNMSSILRPVNGIVKTAEFEAMLENSRFVMPEHVRRAIDEHLSLEGALSKEIVKQKKDLKKYIGSMTDSIGYVVGLAVIVSRSSGRMYGQPLPIHCQINAGSADTVFSPGKTGDIAKAAAQNVRASIKKVLNKIGAPHIGYEMHVEYIQAHDGVEGDSASVAMDIALISDYIKQPIDQTYAVTGSITGDIILAVGGVTEKLRSIMDPDLGMEGACIPWQNKHDIEPLLINAEYEYVQKDEVPGIRIYRAQDKQGPFDIYFCKTKYNAYKILMGLDKAEVENRMAERSKKDMDLIRNTRSA
;
A
#
# COMPACT_ATOMS: atom_id res chain seq x y z
N MET A 1 -29.09 0.85 1.12
CA MET A 1 -30.48 0.43 1.45
C MET A 1 -30.57 -1.01 1.99
N ILE A 2 -29.81 -1.96 1.51
CA ILE A 2 -29.81 -3.37 1.99
C ILE A 2 -29.17 -3.51 3.37
N PHE A 3 -28.21 -2.65 3.74
CA PHE A 3 -27.55 -2.64 5.06
C PHE A 3 -28.47 -2.20 6.21
N SER A 4 -29.43 -1.28 5.94
CA SER A 4 -30.43 -0.89 6.93
C SER A 4 -31.40 -2.02 7.24
N TRP A 5 -31.70 -2.85 6.26
CA TRP A 5 -32.60 -3.99 6.43
C TRP A 5 -32.00 -5.09 7.29
N GLY A 6 -30.71 -5.37 7.14
CA GLY A 6 -30.00 -6.32 8.01
C GLY A 6 -29.93 -5.84 9.47
N GLN A 7 -29.73 -4.55 9.70
CA GLN A 7 -29.76 -3.94 11.02
C GLN A 7 -31.18 -3.92 11.62
N GLU A 8 -32.20 -3.66 10.81
CA GLU A 8 -33.60 -3.72 11.28
C GLU A 8 -34.03 -5.14 11.66
N ILE A 9 -33.63 -6.16 10.91
CA ILE A 9 -33.91 -7.57 11.26
C ILE A 9 -33.18 -7.93 12.56
N MET A 10 -31.95 -7.49 12.76
CA MET A 10 -31.18 -7.74 14.00
C MET A 10 -31.77 -6.92 15.17
N GLN A 11 -32.18 -5.69 14.95
CA GLN A 11 -32.85 -4.86 15.96
C GLN A 11 -34.22 -5.44 16.34
N ASN A 12 -35.01 -5.89 15.40
CA ASN A 12 -36.30 -6.54 15.66
C ASN A 12 -36.12 -7.86 16.43
N LYS A 13 -35.07 -8.64 16.12
CA LYS A 13 -34.74 -9.84 16.90
C LYS A 13 -34.33 -9.48 18.34
N LYS A 14 -33.64 -8.38 18.53
CA LYS A 14 -33.29 -7.85 19.86
C LYS A 14 -34.53 -7.40 20.64
N TYR A 15 -35.48 -6.74 19.97
CA TYR A 15 -36.76 -6.33 20.55
C TYR A 15 -37.61 -7.51 20.98
N VAL A 16 -37.69 -8.57 20.18
CA VAL A 16 -38.42 -9.81 20.54
C VAL A 16 -37.78 -10.54 21.74
N LEU A 17 -36.44 -10.49 21.86
CA LEU A 17 -35.73 -11.07 22.98
C LEU A 17 -35.85 -10.23 24.27
N GLU A 18 -35.88 -8.91 24.18
CA GLU A 18 -36.05 -8.00 25.32
C GLU A 18 -37.51 -7.96 25.79
N GLY A 19 -38.48 -8.02 24.90
CA GLY A 19 -39.91 -8.13 25.24
C GLY A 19 -40.28 -9.43 25.98
N GLY A 20 -39.51 -10.50 25.79
CA GLY A 20 -39.70 -11.78 26.48
C GLY A 20 -39.17 -11.83 27.89
N ARG A 21 -38.39 -10.84 28.35
CA ARG A 21 -37.80 -10.82 29.71
C ARG A 21 -38.62 -10.08 30.77
N ASN A 22 -39.62 -9.30 30.39
CA ASN A 22 -40.36 -8.43 31.34
C ASN A 22 -41.81 -8.85 31.63
N THR A 23 -42.26 -10.02 31.23
CA THR A 23 -43.59 -10.51 31.64
C THR A 23 -43.43 -11.59 32.71
N GLY A 24 -43.48 -11.12 33.97
CA GLY A 24 -43.70 -12.02 35.09
C GLY A 24 -45.02 -12.77 34.93
N SER A 25 -44.97 -14.05 35.26
CA SER A 25 -46.08 -14.98 35.57
C SER A 25 -47.44 -14.68 34.96
N GLY A 26 -47.69 -15.18 33.79
CA GLY A 26 -49.01 -15.33 33.19
C GLY A 26 -48.86 -16.20 31.94
N ALA A 27 -49.56 -17.34 31.89
CA ALA A 27 -49.63 -18.16 30.70
C ALA A 27 -50.30 -17.35 29.59
N ALA A 28 -49.52 -16.62 28.84
CA ALA A 28 -49.95 -15.93 27.64
C ALA A 28 -49.79 -16.89 26.47
N ASP A 29 -50.89 -17.12 25.83
CA ASP A 29 -51.06 -17.81 24.55
C ASP A 29 -50.02 -17.30 23.54
N ARG A 30 -48.99 -18.10 23.28
CA ARG A 30 -48.01 -17.83 22.25
C ARG A 30 -48.64 -18.19 20.90
N SER A 31 -49.46 -17.33 20.37
CA SER A 31 -49.73 -17.35 18.94
C SER A 31 -48.44 -16.93 18.21
N GLU A 32 -47.57 -17.89 17.97
CA GLU A 32 -46.45 -17.70 17.04
C GLU A 32 -47.06 -17.53 15.65
N SER A 33 -47.31 -16.31 15.23
CA SER A 33 -47.62 -16.00 13.85
C SER A 33 -46.36 -16.17 13.01
N PHE A 34 -46.18 -17.36 12.48
CA PHE A 34 -45.15 -17.60 11.46
C PHE A 34 -45.56 -16.87 10.17
N LEU A 35 -44.93 -15.75 9.89
CA LEU A 35 -44.99 -15.13 8.60
C LEU A 35 -44.13 -16.00 7.65
N ARG A 36 -44.77 -16.66 6.71
CA ARG A 36 -44.06 -17.28 5.58
C ARG A 36 -43.50 -16.18 4.71
N ALA A 37 -42.17 -16.05 4.71
CA ALA A 37 -41.46 -15.17 3.80
C ALA A 37 -40.81 -16.04 2.71
N ASP A 38 -41.52 -16.26 1.59
CA ASP A 38 -40.97 -16.90 0.40
C ASP A 38 -40.12 -15.86 -0.39
N ASN A 39 -39.06 -15.38 0.24
CA ASN A 39 -38.21 -14.34 -0.33
C ASN A 39 -36.79 -14.88 -0.58
N ILE A 40 -36.23 -14.49 -1.71
CA ILE A 40 -34.79 -14.63 -1.97
C ILE A 40 -34.10 -13.45 -1.27
N ILE A 41 -33.20 -13.75 -0.33
CA ILE A 41 -32.42 -12.72 0.38
C ILE A 41 -31.01 -12.70 -0.21
N ILE A 42 -30.64 -11.58 -0.78
CA ILE A 42 -29.27 -11.32 -1.24
C ILE A 42 -28.65 -10.32 -0.24
N ALA A 43 -27.61 -10.75 0.48
CA ALA A 43 -26.87 -9.90 1.42
C ALA A 43 -25.44 -9.69 0.92
N CYS A 44 -24.95 -8.45 1.03
CA CYS A 44 -23.56 -8.11 0.70
C CYS A 44 -22.86 -7.63 1.96
N CYS A 45 -21.66 -8.13 2.21
CA CYS A 45 -20.80 -7.63 3.29
C CYS A 45 -19.34 -7.58 2.83
N ASN A 46 -18.49 -6.85 3.55
CA ASN A 46 -17.06 -6.88 3.36
C ASN A 46 -16.41 -8.01 4.18
N HIS A 47 -15.13 -8.31 3.90
CA HIS A 47 -14.38 -9.34 4.61
C HIS A 47 -14.28 -9.10 6.11
N ASP A 48 -14.16 -7.83 6.55
CA ASP A 48 -14.08 -7.49 7.97
C ASP A 48 -15.38 -7.82 8.68
N THR A 49 -16.52 -7.53 8.06
CA THR A 49 -17.85 -7.88 8.59
C THR A 49 -18.05 -9.39 8.65
N LEU A 50 -17.59 -10.12 7.62
CA LEU A 50 -17.66 -11.58 7.62
C LEU A 50 -16.75 -12.16 8.71
N GLY A 51 -15.52 -11.66 8.83
CA GLY A 51 -14.57 -12.05 9.87
C GLY A 51 -15.08 -11.75 11.30
N PHE A 52 -15.75 -10.60 11.48
CA PHE A 52 -16.41 -10.27 12.74
C PHE A 52 -17.56 -11.24 13.06
N LEU A 53 -18.41 -11.53 12.07
CA LEU A 53 -19.49 -12.51 12.23
C LEU A 53 -18.98 -13.93 12.54
N GLN A 54 -17.83 -14.30 11.99
CA GLN A 54 -17.19 -15.60 12.28
C GLN A 54 -16.60 -15.66 13.70
N LYS A 55 -16.01 -14.57 14.20
CA LYS A 55 -15.32 -14.54 15.50
C LYS A 55 -16.24 -14.24 16.67
N GLU A 56 -17.14 -13.29 16.52
CA GLU A 56 -17.95 -12.72 17.59
C GLU A 56 -19.46 -12.85 17.33
N GLY A 57 -19.85 -13.33 16.14
CA GLY A 57 -21.23 -13.47 15.72
C GLY A 57 -21.87 -14.77 16.20
N ASP A 58 -23.19 -14.86 16.00
CA ASP A 58 -23.97 -16.06 16.24
C ASP A 58 -23.59 -17.15 15.20
N GLY A 59 -22.77 -18.11 15.60
CA GLY A 59 -22.34 -19.23 14.74
C GLY A 59 -23.52 -20.02 14.16
N ALA A 60 -24.67 -20.01 14.85
CA ALA A 60 -25.91 -20.62 14.35
C ALA A 60 -26.50 -19.84 13.15
N PHE A 61 -26.29 -18.53 13.07
CA PHE A 61 -26.72 -17.72 11.93
C PHE A 61 -25.87 -18.00 10.68
N LEU A 62 -24.55 -18.04 10.85
CA LEU A 62 -23.63 -18.37 9.74
C LEU A 62 -23.82 -19.79 9.23
N SER A 63 -23.97 -20.78 10.12
CA SER A 63 -24.25 -22.16 9.74
C SER A 63 -25.53 -22.27 8.90
N ARG A 64 -26.58 -21.51 9.23
CA ARG A 64 -27.81 -21.51 8.43
C ARG A 64 -27.66 -20.87 7.06
N ILE A 65 -26.76 -19.88 6.91
CA ILE A 65 -26.42 -19.31 5.61
C ILE A 65 -25.63 -20.32 4.80
N GLU A 66 -24.63 -20.98 5.39
CA GLU A 66 -23.79 -21.98 4.74
C GLU A 66 -24.60 -23.22 4.35
N ASP A 67 -25.54 -23.68 5.21
CA ASP A 67 -26.34 -24.87 4.94
C ASP A 67 -27.44 -24.68 3.86
N LYS A 68 -27.93 -23.45 3.67
CA LYS A 68 -29.10 -23.18 2.81
C LYS A 68 -28.91 -22.07 1.81
N GLY A 69 -27.77 -21.41 1.83
CA GLY A 69 -27.41 -20.31 0.93
C GLY A 69 -26.13 -20.59 0.17
N GLU A 70 -25.81 -19.71 -0.73
CA GLU A 70 -24.56 -19.70 -1.47
C GLU A 70 -23.76 -18.48 -1.06
N ILE A 71 -22.50 -18.67 -0.64
CA ILE A 71 -21.57 -17.58 -0.34
C ILE A 71 -20.71 -17.36 -1.58
N ILE A 72 -20.93 -16.24 -2.26
CA ILE A 72 -20.12 -15.83 -3.40
C ILE A 72 -19.08 -14.85 -2.90
N GLN A 73 -17.83 -15.28 -2.89
CA GLN A 73 -16.70 -14.41 -2.57
C GLN A 73 -16.27 -13.66 -3.83
N LEU A 74 -16.31 -12.33 -3.77
CA LEU A 74 -15.81 -11.46 -4.82
C LEU A 74 -14.36 -11.10 -4.53
N GLU A 75 -13.51 -11.26 -5.54
CA GLU A 75 -12.11 -10.85 -5.43
C GLU A 75 -12.00 -9.32 -5.46
N SER A 76 -11.09 -8.77 -4.65
CA SER A 76 -10.81 -7.32 -4.59
C SER A 76 -10.03 -6.81 -5.80
N ALA A 77 -9.45 -7.70 -6.58
CA ALA A 77 -8.72 -7.40 -7.80
C ALA A 77 -9.06 -8.41 -8.90
N VAL A 78 -9.09 -7.95 -10.14
CA VAL A 78 -9.36 -8.76 -11.33
C VAL A 78 -8.22 -8.64 -12.33
N PRO A 79 -7.86 -9.72 -13.05
CA PRO A 79 -6.84 -9.66 -14.08
C PRO A 79 -7.15 -8.61 -15.15
N GLU A 80 -6.13 -7.92 -15.65
CA GLU A 80 -6.29 -6.96 -16.72
C GLU A 80 -6.41 -7.66 -18.09
N THR A 81 -7.57 -8.29 -18.32
CA THR A 81 -7.94 -8.82 -19.63
C THR A 81 -8.71 -7.80 -20.44
N SER A 82 -8.69 -7.93 -21.76
CA SER A 82 -9.50 -7.08 -22.65
C SER A 82 -11.00 -7.09 -22.28
N GLU A 83 -11.51 -8.21 -21.76
CA GLU A 83 -12.89 -8.32 -21.34
C GLU A 83 -13.14 -7.52 -20.04
N ASN A 84 -12.30 -7.67 -19.02
CA ASN A 84 -12.44 -6.95 -17.77
C ASN A 84 -12.27 -5.44 -17.96
N VAL A 85 -11.32 -5.01 -18.81
CA VAL A 85 -11.15 -3.59 -19.19
C VAL A 85 -12.42 -3.06 -19.86
N ARG A 86 -13.05 -3.86 -20.74
CA ARG A 86 -14.30 -3.48 -21.40
C ARG A 86 -15.45 -3.35 -20.41
N GLN A 87 -15.58 -4.26 -19.45
CA GLN A 87 -16.61 -4.21 -18.40
C GLN A 87 -16.44 -2.97 -17.51
N VAL A 88 -15.21 -2.65 -17.09
CA VAL A 88 -14.93 -1.43 -16.34
C VAL A 88 -15.25 -0.18 -17.17
N ALA A 89 -14.89 -0.15 -18.45
CA ALA A 89 -15.22 0.98 -19.32
C ALA A 89 -16.75 1.14 -19.51
N GLN A 90 -17.50 0.03 -19.57
CA GLN A 90 -18.97 0.06 -19.60
C GLN A 90 -19.55 0.59 -18.29
N TYR A 91 -19.01 0.18 -17.15
CA TYR A 91 -19.39 0.72 -15.84
C TYR A 91 -19.14 2.25 -15.78
N ILE A 92 -17.94 2.71 -16.16
CA ILE A 92 -17.63 4.14 -16.20
C ILE A 92 -18.63 4.89 -17.09
N LYS A 93 -18.93 4.34 -18.28
CA LYS A 93 -19.94 4.94 -19.16
C LYS A 93 -21.32 5.02 -18.52
N GLN A 94 -21.73 4.00 -17.78
CA GLN A 94 -23.01 4.01 -17.08
C GLN A 94 -23.03 5.07 -15.97
N GLU A 95 -21.95 5.22 -15.22
CA GLU A 95 -21.81 6.24 -14.17
C GLU A 95 -21.82 7.65 -14.75
N VAL A 96 -21.19 7.86 -15.89
CA VAL A 96 -21.24 9.17 -16.61
C VAL A 96 -22.68 9.51 -17.01
N ILE A 97 -23.45 8.54 -17.55
CA ILE A 97 -24.85 8.74 -17.91
C ILE A 97 -25.70 9.04 -16.67
N ASN A 98 -25.51 8.29 -15.59
CA ASN A 98 -26.25 8.49 -14.33
C ASN A 98 -25.95 9.89 -13.75
N LEU A 99 -24.68 10.28 -13.74
CA LEU A 99 -24.26 11.59 -13.26
C LEU A 99 -24.80 12.73 -14.13
N GLY A 100 -24.74 12.59 -15.46
CA GLY A 100 -25.29 13.59 -16.38
C GLY A 100 -26.76 13.86 -16.08
N ARG A 101 -27.55 12.83 -15.80
CA ARG A 101 -28.96 12.99 -15.39
C ARG A 101 -29.09 13.69 -14.03
N GLU A 102 -28.34 13.24 -13.01
CA GLU A 102 -28.35 13.85 -11.67
C GLU A 102 -27.99 15.34 -11.73
N LEU A 103 -26.95 15.69 -12.48
CA LEU A 103 -26.50 17.09 -12.61
C LEU A 103 -27.52 17.93 -13.38
N LYS A 104 -28.10 17.41 -14.45
CA LYS A 104 -29.08 18.05 -15.23
C LYS A 104 -30.29 18.39 -14.36
N ASP A 105 -30.88 17.42 -13.68
CA ASP A 105 -32.05 17.61 -12.84
C ASP A 105 -31.75 18.61 -11.71
N THR A 106 -30.59 18.52 -11.08
CA THR A 106 -30.19 19.42 -9.97
C THR A 106 -29.96 20.86 -10.44
N TRP A 107 -29.24 21.03 -11.55
CA TRP A 107 -28.89 22.36 -12.04
C TRP A 107 -30.04 23.03 -12.81
N GLU A 108 -30.90 22.27 -13.52
CA GLU A 108 -32.13 22.80 -14.13
C GLU A 108 -33.01 23.43 -13.07
N GLU A 109 -33.22 22.78 -11.92
CA GLU A 109 -33.99 23.35 -10.82
C GLU A 109 -33.40 24.69 -10.29
N VAL A 110 -32.05 24.76 -10.21
CA VAL A 110 -31.36 25.99 -9.79
C VAL A 110 -31.45 27.06 -10.85
N ILE A 111 -31.31 26.71 -12.13
CA ILE A 111 -31.44 27.66 -13.24
C ILE A 111 -32.86 28.24 -13.30
N GLU A 112 -33.88 27.40 -13.11
CA GLU A 112 -35.27 27.85 -13.09
C GLU A 112 -35.56 28.83 -11.94
N LYS A 113 -34.98 28.62 -10.75
CA LYS A 113 -35.20 29.43 -9.56
C LYS A 113 -34.32 30.67 -9.45
N GLU A 114 -33.06 30.54 -9.80
CA GLU A 114 -32.03 31.55 -9.52
C GLU A 114 -31.21 31.95 -10.76
N GLY A 115 -31.53 31.38 -11.93
CA GLY A 115 -30.77 31.60 -13.16
C GLY A 115 -29.35 31.02 -13.13
N TYR A 116 -28.60 31.25 -14.19
CA TYR A 116 -27.17 30.81 -14.27
C TYR A 116 -26.29 31.45 -13.19
N GLU A 117 -26.63 32.62 -12.68
CA GLU A 117 -25.91 33.26 -11.58
C GLU A 117 -26.04 32.45 -10.27
N GLY A 118 -27.19 31.84 -10.04
CA GLY A 118 -27.40 30.92 -8.92
C GLY A 118 -26.50 29.71 -8.99
N VAL A 119 -26.33 29.11 -10.19
CA VAL A 119 -25.42 27.99 -10.44
C VAL A 119 -24.00 28.39 -10.12
N ARG A 120 -23.54 29.57 -10.60
CA ARG A 120 -22.18 30.08 -10.33
C ARG A 120 -21.91 30.27 -8.84
N LYS A 121 -22.83 30.92 -8.10
CA LYS A 121 -22.70 31.11 -6.65
C LYS A 121 -22.67 29.80 -5.89
N ARG A 122 -23.47 28.82 -6.31
CA ARG A 122 -23.45 27.48 -5.67
C ARG A 122 -22.17 26.72 -5.98
N SER A 123 -21.67 26.79 -7.22
CA SER A 123 -20.38 26.15 -7.57
C SER A 123 -19.22 26.74 -6.75
N GLU A 124 -19.17 28.06 -6.61
CA GLU A 124 -18.17 28.75 -5.81
C GLU A 124 -18.26 28.36 -4.32
N ARG A 125 -19.48 28.25 -3.79
CA ARG A 125 -19.70 27.85 -2.39
C ARG A 125 -19.32 26.38 -2.11
N ILE A 126 -19.59 25.47 -3.06
CA ILE A 126 -19.39 24.03 -2.88
C ILE A 126 -17.92 23.65 -3.20
N PHE A 127 -17.38 24.19 -4.28
CA PHE A 127 -16.09 23.78 -4.84
C PHE A 127 -14.98 24.84 -4.70
N GLY A 128 -15.29 26.01 -4.13
CA GLY A 128 -14.35 27.12 -3.99
C GLY A 128 -13.97 27.76 -5.34
N ARG A 129 -14.64 27.38 -6.45
CA ARG A 129 -14.38 27.84 -7.81
C ARG A 129 -15.68 28.14 -8.53
N SER A 130 -15.71 29.25 -9.27
CA SER A 130 -16.90 29.71 -10.01
C SER A 130 -16.88 29.22 -11.45
N LEU A 131 -18.03 28.75 -11.93
CA LEU A 131 -18.18 28.39 -13.34
C LEU A 131 -18.03 29.60 -14.27
N PRO A 132 -17.57 29.42 -15.52
CA PRO A 132 -17.50 30.48 -16.53
C PRO A 132 -18.82 31.20 -16.72
N SER A 133 -18.76 32.44 -17.12
CA SER A 133 -19.97 33.27 -17.38
C SER A 133 -20.80 32.79 -18.58
N ASP A 134 -20.14 32.11 -19.51
CA ASP A 134 -20.70 31.51 -20.72
C ASP A 134 -21.00 30.01 -20.58
N TYR A 135 -20.94 29.50 -19.33
CA TYR A 135 -21.24 28.10 -19.06
C TYR A 135 -22.63 27.70 -19.55
N ARG A 136 -22.68 26.54 -20.20
CA ARG A 136 -23.92 25.90 -20.63
C ARG A 136 -24.07 24.53 -20.01
N LEU A 137 -25.31 24.21 -19.63
CA LEU A 137 -25.65 22.89 -19.14
C LEU A 137 -25.76 21.93 -20.31
N GLU A 138 -24.69 21.22 -20.61
CA GLU A 138 -24.58 20.19 -21.66
C GLU A 138 -24.13 18.89 -21.09
N GLU A 139 -24.61 17.77 -21.62
CA GLU A 139 -24.06 16.45 -21.32
C GLU A 139 -22.66 16.35 -21.90
N ARG A 140 -21.69 15.90 -21.08
CA ARG A 140 -20.29 15.73 -21.49
C ARG A 140 -19.96 14.29 -21.70
N GLU A 141 -19.18 14.04 -22.72
CA GLU A 141 -18.66 12.71 -23.02
C GLU A 141 -17.21 12.61 -22.55
N PHE A 142 -16.88 11.45 -21.97
CA PHE A 142 -15.51 11.12 -21.62
C PHE A 142 -14.75 10.65 -22.88
N SER A 143 -13.62 11.28 -23.17
CA SER A 143 -12.73 10.79 -24.23
C SER A 143 -12.20 9.39 -23.88
N LYS A 144 -11.87 8.60 -24.92
CA LYS A 144 -11.28 7.28 -24.72
C LYS A 144 -10.05 7.32 -23.79
N ASN A 145 -9.21 8.33 -23.93
CA ASN A 145 -8.01 8.48 -23.11
C ASN A 145 -8.34 8.90 -21.66
N ALA A 146 -9.42 9.64 -21.43
CA ALA A 146 -9.89 9.93 -20.08
C ALA A 146 -10.36 8.65 -19.35
N VAL A 147 -11.08 7.77 -20.05
CA VAL A 147 -11.47 6.46 -19.49
C VAL A 147 -10.22 5.61 -19.17
N LEU A 148 -9.21 5.64 -20.04
CA LEU A 148 -7.95 4.93 -19.79
C LEU A 148 -7.19 5.46 -18.56
N GLU A 149 -7.26 6.78 -18.27
CA GLU A 149 -6.67 7.31 -17.02
C GLU A 149 -7.39 6.77 -15.76
N ILE A 150 -8.73 6.63 -15.80
CA ILE A 150 -9.47 6.01 -14.69
C ILE A 150 -9.08 4.52 -14.53
N ILE A 151 -8.90 3.78 -15.63
CA ILE A 151 -8.44 2.39 -15.59
C ILE A 151 -7.03 2.30 -15.01
N LYS A 152 -6.12 3.21 -15.38
CA LYS A 152 -4.78 3.29 -14.75
C LYS A 152 -4.85 3.52 -13.26
N GLU A 153 -5.76 4.38 -12.79
CA GLU A 153 -5.97 4.59 -11.37
C GLU A 153 -6.46 3.32 -10.66
N LEU A 154 -7.33 2.52 -11.27
CA LEU A 154 -7.75 1.22 -10.72
C LEU A 154 -6.61 0.22 -10.64
N ARG A 155 -5.64 0.26 -11.56
CA ARG A 155 -4.39 -0.52 -11.45
C ARG A 155 -3.55 -0.09 -10.25
N CYS A 156 -3.42 1.22 -10.03
CA CYS A 156 -2.68 1.76 -8.88
C CYS A 156 -3.32 1.40 -7.53
N ARG A 157 -4.56 0.88 -7.52
CA ARG A 157 -5.28 0.43 -6.34
C ARG A 157 -5.22 -1.08 -6.13
N SER A 158 -4.47 -1.80 -6.96
CA SER A 158 -4.23 -3.24 -6.83
C SER A 158 -2.73 -3.53 -6.69
N SER A 159 -2.38 -4.53 -5.88
CA SER A 159 -0.97 -4.83 -5.56
C SER A 159 -0.27 -5.74 -6.56
N ASP A 160 -1.00 -6.39 -7.48
CA ASP A 160 -0.50 -7.55 -8.20
C ASP A 160 -0.49 -7.37 -9.72
N GLY A 161 -0.40 -6.11 -10.21
CA GLY A 161 -0.53 -5.81 -11.64
C GLY A 161 -1.94 -6.03 -12.19
N ASN A 162 -2.89 -6.37 -11.35
CA ASN A 162 -4.31 -6.51 -11.64
C ASN A 162 -5.02 -5.15 -11.54
N MET A 163 -6.31 -5.10 -11.90
CA MET A 163 -7.17 -3.94 -11.64
C MET A 163 -7.98 -4.16 -10.38
N SER A 164 -8.14 -3.12 -9.56
CA SER A 164 -9.06 -3.15 -8.42
C SER A 164 -10.51 -3.34 -8.90
N SER A 165 -11.22 -4.28 -8.31
CA SER A 165 -12.66 -4.47 -8.52
C SER A 165 -13.51 -3.54 -7.63
N ILE A 166 -12.88 -2.76 -6.75
CA ILE A 166 -13.55 -1.77 -5.89
C ILE A 166 -13.81 -0.51 -6.71
N LEU A 167 -15.00 -0.41 -7.28
CA LEU A 167 -15.38 0.68 -8.20
C LEU A 167 -15.94 1.93 -7.52
N ARG A 168 -16.16 1.90 -6.20
CA ARG A 168 -16.68 3.08 -5.45
C ARG A 168 -15.90 4.39 -5.70
N PRO A 169 -14.55 4.38 -5.75
CA PRO A 169 -13.78 5.60 -6.03
C PRO A 169 -14.00 6.18 -7.42
N VAL A 170 -14.40 5.35 -8.38
CA VAL A 170 -14.64 5.78 -9.77
C VAL A 170 -15.73 6.85 -9.82
N ASN A 171 -16.81 6.71 -9.04
CA ASN A 171 -17.89 7.67 -9.01
C ASN A 171 -17.42 9.07 -8.59
N GLY A 172 -16.57 9.13 -7.57
CA GLY A 172 -15.97 10.39 -7.13
C GLY A 172 -15.10 11.02 -8.21
N ILE A 173 -14.21 10.22 -8.83
CA ILE A 173 -13.32 10.68 -9.89
C ILE A 173 -14.13 11.18 -11.10
N VAL A 174 -15.16 10.44 -11.51
CA VAL A 174 -16.05 10.84 -12.62
C VAL A 174 -16.72 12.18 -12.32
N LYS A 175 -17.31 12.34 -11.13
CA LYS A 175 -17.97 13.60 -10.69
C LYS A 175 -17.02 14.79 -10.71
N THR A 176 -15.84 14.63 -10.14
CA THR A 176 -14.83 15.70 -10.08
C THR A 176 -14.26 16.02 -11.46
N ALA A 177 -13.98 15.01 -12.29
CA ALA A 177 -13.45 15.22 -13.64
C ALA A 177 -14.46 15.93 -14.55
N GLU A 178 -15.74 15.62 -14.41
CA GLU A 178 -16.78 16.35 -15.14
C GLU A 178 -16.85 17.81 -14.68
N PHE A 179 -16.76 18.05 -13.38
CA PHE A 179 -16.71 19.41 -12.85
C PHE A 179 -15.48 20.19 -13.33
N GLU A 180 -14.30 19.56 -13.41
CA GLU A 180 -13.10 20.18 -14.01
C GLU A 180 -13.33 20.57 -15.49
N ALA A 181 -14.00 19.69 -16.26
CA ALA A 181 -14.36 20.02 -17.64
C ALA A 181 -15.40 21.15 -17.75
N MET A 182 -16.33 21.21 -16.77
CA MET A 182 -17.30 22.33 -16.65
C MET A 182 -16.61 23.66 -16.42
N LEU A 183 -15.57 23.70 -15.56
CA LEU A 183 -14.81 24.91 -15.27
C LEU A 183 -14.07 25.45 -16.51
N GLU A 184 -13.68 24.58 -17.42
CA GLU A 184 -13.02 24.95 -18.68
C GLU A 184 -14.00 25.15 -19.84
N ASN A 185 -15.31 25.02 -19.61
CA ASN A 185 -16.36 25.01 -20.63
C ASN A 185 -16.07 24.01 -21.77
N SER A 186 -15.41 22.90 -21.42
CA SER A 186 -15.06 21.85 -22.36
C SER A 186 -16.26 20.94 -22.62
N ARG A 187 -16.50 20.61 -23.89
CA ARG A 187 -17.54 19.65 -24.30
C ARG A 187 -17.18 18.21 -23.92
N PHE A 188 -15.89 17.91 -23.84
CA PHE A 188 -15.38 16.56 -23.55
C PHE A 188 -14.59 16.57 -22.26
N VAL A 189 -14.74 15.50 -21.47
CA VAL A 189 -13.83 15.23 -20.36
C VAL A 189 -12.56 14.62 -20.92
N MET A 190 -11.47 15.33 -20.79
CA MET A 190 -10.16 14.97 -21.30
C MET A 190 -9.30 14.30 -20.20
N PRO A 191 -8.19 13.62 -20.53
CA PRO A 191 -7.30 12.99 -19.54
C PRO A 191 -6.81 13.95 -18.45
N GLU A 192 -6.60 15.22 -18.79
CA GLU A 192 -6.13 16.26 -17.88
C GLU A 192 -7.15 16.53 -16.75
N HIS A 193 -8.47 16.52 -17.09
CA HIS A 193 -9.54 16.68 -16.12
C HIS A 193 -9.58 15.50 -15.14
N VAL A 194 -9.37 14.27 -15.66
CA VAL A 194 -9.32 13.06 -14.83
C VAL A 194 -8.09 13.08 -13.91
N ARG A 195 -6.92 13.50 -14.41
CA ARG A 195 -5.73 13.61 -13.55
C ARG A 195 -5.93 14.61 -12.43
N ARG A 196 -6.48 15.80 -12.73
CA ARG A 196 -6.81 16.78 -11.68
C ARG A 196 -7.83 16.25 -10.68
N ALA A 197 -8.84 15.53 -11.16
CA ALA A 197 -9.82 14.89 -10.29
C ALA A 197 -9.18 13.85 -9.37
N ILE A 198 -8.26 13.05 -9.88
CA ILE A 198 -7.50 12.09 -9.08
C ILE A 198 -6.66 12.84 -8.03
N ASP A 199 -5.94 13.89 -8.44
CA ASP A 199 -5.12 14.70 -7.54
C ASP A 199 -5.94 15.42 -6.46
N GLU A 200 -7.14 15.89 -6.77
CA GLU A 200 -8.04 16.52 -5.82
C GLU A 200 -8.64 15.52 -4.83
N HIS A 201 -9.05 14.34 -5.28
CA HIS A 201 -9.41 13.24 -4.39
C HIS A 201 -8.24 12.83 -3.49
N LEU A 202 -7.01 12.94 -4.01
CA LEU A 202 -5.80 12.77 -3.23
C LEU A 202 -5.58 13.92 -2.23
N SER A 203 -6.13 15.13 -2.48
CA SER A 203 -5.89 16.28 -1.61
C SER A 203 -6.70 16.23 -0.30
N LEU A 204 -7.85 15.56 -0.27
CA LEU A 204 -8.55 15.22 0.97
C LEU A 204 -7.80 14.11 1.77
N GLU A 205 -7.19 13.17 1.07
CA GLU A 205 -6.21 12.24 1.60
C GLU A 205 -4.81 12.88 1.64
N GLY A 206 -4.57 13.91 0.90
CA GLY A 206 -3.34 14.69 0.73
C GLY A 206 -2.96 15.52 1.95
N ALA A 207 -3.81 15.65 2.97
CA ALA A 207 -3.34 16.07 4.29
C ALA A 207 -2.41 15.00 4.89
N LEU A 208 -2.75 13.72 4.73
CA LEU A 208 -1.86 12.59 5.03
C LEU A 208 -0.63 12.57 4.08
N SER A 209 -0.84 12.82 2.79
CA SER A 209 0.22 12.88 1.78
C SER A 209 1.18 14.07 2.01
N LYS A 210 0.68 15.25 2.40
CA LYS A 210 1.52 16.40 2.78
C LYS A 210 2.33 16.13 4.06
N GLU A 211 1.75 15.44 5.02
CA GLU A 211 2.47 15.01 6.22
C GLU A 211 3.53 13.96 5.87
N ILE A 212 3.22 13.01 4.99
CA ILE A 212 4.19 12.05 4.45
C ILE A 212 5.30 12.76 3.66
N VAL A 213 4.98 13.75 2.83
CA VAL A 213 5.98 14.55 2.08
C VAL A 213 6.83 15.40 3.03
N LYS A 214 6.24 15.97 4.08
CA LYS A 214 6.96 16.69 5.11
C LYS A 214 7.90 15.76 5.89
N GLN A 215 7.41 14.60 6.29
CA GLN A 215 8.22 13.54 6.90
C GLN A 215 9.33 13.07 5.97
N LYS A 216 9.09 12.95 4.66
CA LYS A 216 10.13 12.65 3.66
C LYS A 216 11.23 13.73 3.61
N LYS A 217 10.88 15.02 3.67
CA LYS A 217 11.85 16.12 3.68
C LYS A 217 12.68 16.14 4.98
N ASP A 218 12.06 15.82 6.10
CA ASP A 218 12.77 15.67 7.37
C ASP A 218 13.66 14.42 7.35
N LEU A 219 13.21 13.34 6.73
CA LEU A 219 13.98 12.13 6.50
C LEU A 219 15.24 12.36 5.66
N LYS A 220 15.16 13.20 4.60
CA LYS A 220 16.32 13.58 3.78
C LYS A 220 17.40 14.28 4.61
N LYS A 221 17.00 15.12 5.57
CA LYS A 221 17.97 15.73 6.51
C LYS A 221 18.65 14.67 7.36
N TYR A 222 17.92 13.62 7.76
CA TYR A 222 18.48 12.50 8.52
C TYR A 222 19.44 11.66 7.65
N ILE A 223 19.00 11.22 6.49
CA ILE A 223 19.81 10.38 5.57
C ILE A 223 21.03 11.17 5.08
N GLY A 224 20.86 12.43 4.69
CA GLY A 224 21.95 13.29 4.22
C GLY A 224 22.94 13.76 5.32
N SER A 225 22.57 13.64 6.60
CA SER A 225 23.45 13.97 7.73
C SER A 225 24.19 12.76 8.29
N MET A 226 23.89 11.54 7.83
CA MET A 226 24.59 10.32 8.24
C MET A 226 25.94 10.26 7.55
N THR A 227 26.96 10.78 8.19
CA THR A 227 28.35 10.68 7.73
C THR A 227 28.90 9.27 7.83
N ASP A 228 28.27 8.41 8.65
CA ASP A 228 28.59 7.00 8.82
C ASP A 228 27.33 6.16 8.56
N SER A 229 27.30 5.50 7.42
CA SER A 229 26.16 4.70 6.93
C SER A 229 26.18 3.24 7.40
N ILE A 230 27.01 2.91 8.38
CA ILE A 230 27.11 1.55 8.93
C ILE A 230 25.86 1.23 9.76
N GLY A 231 25.22 0.11 9.44
CA GLY A 231 24.01 -0.34 10.12
C GLY A 231 22.74 0.40 9.73
N TYR A 232 22.82 1.37 8.82
CA TYR A 232 21.68 2.13 8.31
C TYR A 232 21.34 1.75 6.87
N VAL A 233 20.06 1.59 6.57
CA VAL A 233 19.56 1.27 5.23
C VAL A 233 18.21 1.92 4.97
N VAL A 234 17.94 2.30 3.74
CA VAL A 234 16.62 2.78 3.32
C VAL A 234 15.80 1.60 2.83
N GLY A 235 14.87 1.14 3.66
CA GLY A 235 13.82 0.21 3.27
C GLY A 235 12.65 0.91 2.58
N LEU A 236 11.67 0.14 2.10
CA LEU A 236 10.45 0.66 1.47
C LEU A 236 9.21 0.03 2.11
N ALA A 237 8.27 0.87 2.50
CA ALA A 237 6.99 0.47 3.05
C ALA A 237 5.81 0.93 2.19
N VAL A 238 4.64 0.35 2.43
CA VAL A 238 3.36 0.77 1.86
C VAL A 238 2.40 1.07 3.01
N ILE A 239 1.73 2.22 2.92
CA ILE A 239 0.60 2.56 3.77
C ILE A 239 -0.66 2.36 2.93
N VAL A 240 -1.64 1.64 3.47
CA VAL A 240 -2.95 1.47 2.84
C VAL A 240 -3.92 2.43 3.49
N SER A 241 -4.49 3.34 2.70
CA SER A 241 -5.57 4.21 3.16
C SER A 241 -6.81 3.39 3.48
N ARG A 242 -7.30 3.48 4.71
CA ARG A 242 -8.50 2.75 5.15
C ARG A 242 -9.77 3.26 4.47
N SER A 243 -9.80 4.52 4.02
CA SER A 243 -10.96 5.15 3.40
C SER A 243 -11.10 4.77 1.93
N SER A 244 -9.98 4.75 1.18
CA SER A 244 -9.98 4.55 -0.27
C SER A 244 -9.42 3.21 -0.73
N GLY A 245 -8.76 2.45 0.15
CA GLY A 245 -8.02 1.25 -0.20
C GLY A 245 -6.76 1.51 -1.03
N ARG A 246 -6.41 2.79 -1.26
CA ARG A 246 -5.23 3.17 -2.05
C ARG A 246 -3.95 2.94 -1.26
N MET A 247 -2.96 2.43 -1.95
CA MET A 247 -1.62 2.23 -1.42
C MET A 247 -0.72 3.43 -1.71
N TYR A 248 0.03 3.84 -0.69
CA TYR A 248 1.04 4.90 -0.78
C TYR A 248 2.38 4.33 -0.35
N GLY A 249 3.35 4.42 -1.24
CA GLY A 249 4.72 4.06 -0.89
C GLY A 249 5.37 5.13 -0.01
N GLN A 250 6.26 4.68 0.86
CA GLN A 250 7.14 5.58 1.61
C GLN A 250 8.51 4.94 1.85
N PRO A 251 9.60 5.73 1.85
CA PRO A 251 10.88 5.27 2.35
C PRO A 251 10.76 4.97 3.84
N LEU A 252 11.38 3.89 4.28
CA LEU A 252 11.41 3.41 5.65
C LEU A 252 12.86 3.23 6.08
N PRO A 253 13.49 4.23 6.68
CA PRO A 253 14.84 4.07 7.21
C PRO A 253 14.86 3.09 8.37
N ILE A 254 15.84 2.20 8.34
CA ILE A 254 16.04 1.15 9.31
C ILE A 254 17.46 1.26 9.84
N HIS A 255 17.59 1.22 11.15
CA HIS A 255 18.86 1.12 11.83
C HIS A 255 18.97 -0.22 12.53
N CYS A 256 20.04 -0.92 12.31
CA CYS A 256 20.32 -2.20 12.95
C CYS A 256 21.67 -2.22 13.62
N GLN A 257 21.74 -2.90 14.74
CA GLN A 257 22.99 -3.15 15.49
C GLN A 257 23.08 -4.63 15.86
N ILE A 258 24.29 -5.16 15.86
CA ILE A 258 24.59 -6.53 16.30
C ILE A 258 25.78 -6.52 17.24
N ASN A 259 25.58 -7.03 18.45
CA ASN A 259 26.60 -7.12 19.47
C ASN A 259 26.78 -8.57 19.91
N ALA A 260 28.02 -8.93 20.25
CA ALA A 260 28.30 -10.20 20.90
C ALA A 260 27.69 -10.18 22.31
N GLY A 261 26.91 -11.21 22.65
CA GLY A 261 26.16 -11.32 23.90
C GLY A 261 26.17 -12.72 24.47
N SER A 262 25.45 -12.91 25.56
CA SER A 262 25.32 -14.22 26.22
C SER A 262 24.26 -15.12 25.59
N ALA A 263 23.31 -14.55 24.89
CA ALA A 263 22.20 -15.25 24.24
C ALA A 263 21.89 -14.67 22.86
N ASP A 264 21.26 -15.49 22.02
CA ASP A 264 20.76 -15.04 20.73
C ASP A 264 19.40 -14.37 20.92
N THR A 265 19.36 -13.05 20.85
CA THR A 265 18.14 -12.27 20.97
C THR A 265 17.95 -11.34 19.80
N VAL A 266 16.69 -11.04 19.46
CA VAL A 266 16.33 -9.96 18.54
C VAL A 266 15.35 -9.05 19.27
N PHE A 267 15.69 -7.79 19.33
CA PHE A 267 14.87 -6.75 19.90
C PHE A 267 14.46 -5.77 18.80
N SER A 268 13.15 -5.57 18.63
CA SER A 268 12.59 -4.60 17.69
C SER A 268 11.64 -3.68 18.46
N PRO A 269 12.13 -2.50 18.88
CA PRO A 269 11.37 -1.56 19.68
C PRO A 269 10.25 -0.89 18.87
N GLY A 270 9.29 -0.29 19.58
CA GLY A 270 8.21 0.48 18.98
C GLY A 270 6.98 -0.34 18.61
N LYS A 271 6.14 0.23 17.76
CA LYS A 271 4.89 -0.41 17.29
C LYS A 271 5.17 -1.39 16.14
N THR A 272 5.94 -2.44 16.41
CA THR A 272 6.25 -3.47 15.42
C THR A 272 5.20 -4.58 15.51
N GLY A 273 4.51 -4.87 14.41
CA GLY A 273 3.52 -5.93 14.32
C GLY A 273 4.14 -7.34 14.36
N ASP A 274 3.30 -8.36 14.48
CA ASP A 274 3.79 -9.72 14.72
C ASP A 274 4.49 -10.32 13.51
N ILE A 275 4.06 -9.99 12.29
CA ILE A 275 4.73 -10.45 11.05
C ILE A 275 6.13 -9.82 10.94
N ALA A 276 6.27 -8.53 11.25
CA ALA A 276 7.56 -7.85 11.21
C ALA A 276 8.53 -8.37 12.30
N LYS A 277 8.02 -8.72 13.48
CA LYS A 277 8.81 -9.40 14.53
C LYS A 277 9.27 -10.80 14.08
N ALA A 278 8.37 -11.57 13.47
CA ALA A 278 8.72 -12.88 12.91
C ALA A 278 9.76 -12.76 11.80
N ALA A 279 9.66 -11.74 10.94
CA ALA A 279 10.65 -11.43 9.91
C ALA A 279 12.05 -11.17 10.52
N ALA A 280 12.13 -10.38 11.58
CA ALA A 280 13.39 -10.13 12.29
C ALA A 280 13.99 -11.43 12.88
N GLN A 281 13.17 -12.34 13.39
CA GLN A 281 13.63 -13.67 13.85
C GLN A 281 14.17 -14.52 12.70
N ASN A 282 13.52 -14.48 11.52
CA ASN A 282 13.99 -15.20 10.34
C ASN A 282 15.34 -14.65 9.85
N VAL A 283 15.50 -13.33 9.86
CA VAL A 283 16.78 -12.68 9.52
C VAL A 283 17.88 -13.13 10.48
N ARG A 284 17.63 -13.12 11.80
CA ARG A 284 18.57 -13.64 12.78
C ARG A 284 18.98 -15.08 12.48
N ALA A 285 18.01 -15.94 12.19
CA ALA A 285 18.27 -17.34 11.87
C ALA A 285 19.14 -17.49 10.61
N SER A 286 18.90 -16.64 9.58
CA SER A 286 19.69 -16.58 8.36
C SER A 286 21.13 -16.17 8.64
N ILE A 287 21.36 -15.11 9.40
CA ILE A 287 22.71 -14.64 9.76
C ILE A 287 23.44 -15.71 10.58
N LYS A 288 22.78 -16.31 11.56
CA LYS A 288 23.37 -17.37 12.38
C LYS A 288 23.77 -18.59 11.54
N LYS A 289 22.99 -18.96 10.54
CA LYS A 289 23.35 -20.04 9.60
C LYS A 289 24.63 -19.71 8.86
N VAL A 290 24.85 -18.47 8.42
CA VAL A 290 26.11 -18.07 7.77
C VAL A 290 27.26 -18.13 8.76
N LEU A 291 27.11 -17.60 9.99
CA LEU A 291 28.13 -17.68 11.03
C LEU A 291 28.54 -19.12 11.35
N ASN A 292 27.57 -20.01 11.46
CA ASN A 292 27.86 -21.45 11.68
C ASN A 292 28.63 -22.07 10.51
N LYS A 293 28.28 -21.74 9.26
CA LYS A 293 28.93 -22.22 8.05
C LYS A 293 30.41 -21.83 7.97
N ILE A 294 30.75 -20.61 8.38
CA ILE A 294 32.11 -20.08 8.38
C ILE A 294 32.93 -20.54 9.61
N GLY A 295 32.38 -21.43 10.42
CA GLY A 295 33.08 -21.94 11.63
C GLY A 295 33.16 -20.90 12.75
N ALA A 296 32.29 -19.90 12.75
CA ALA A 296 32.22 -18.91 13.81
C ALA A 296 31.84 -19.59 15.13
N PRO A 297 32.46 -19.20 16.26
CA PRO A 297 32.18 -19.81 17.54
C PRO A 297 30.73 -19.62 17.95
N HIS A 298 30.22 -20.52 18.80
CA HIS A 298 28.88 -20.42 19.40
C HIS A 298 28.82 -19.29 20.43
N ILE A 299 28.87 -18.06 19.94
CA ILE A 299 28.65 -16.85 20.71
C ILE A 299 27.18 -16.45 20.50
N GLY A 300 26.50 -16.04 21.54
CA GLY A 300 25.22 -15.39 21.42
C GLY A 300 25.37 -14.00 20.77
N TYR A 301 24.43 -13.62 19.98
CA TYR A 301 24.38 -12.28 19.38
C TYR A 301 23.07 -11.58 19.75
N GLU A 302 23.21 -10.37 20.26
CA GLU A 302 22.07 -9.47 20.53
C GLU A 302 21.90 -8.57 19.31
N MET A 303 20.75 -8.69 18.63
CA MET A 303 20.41 -7.94 17.45
C MET A 303 19.33 -6.92 17.80
N HIS A 304 19.55 -5.68 17.40
CA HIS A 304 18.61 -4.59 17.58
C HIS A 304 18.18 -4.08 16.21
N VAL A 305 16.85 -3.97 15.98
CA VAL A 305 16.27 -3.52 14.73
C VAL A 305 15.30 -2.37 15.03
N GLU A 306 15.62 -1.18 14.61
CA GLU A 306 14.83 0.02 14.81
C GLU A 306 14.32 0.57 13.48
N TYR A 307 13.00 0.77 13.40
CA TYR A 307 12.35 1.48 12.30
C TYR A 307 12.25 2.96 12.66
N ILE A 308 13.02 3.79 11.98
CA ILE A 308 13.12 5.21 12.30
C ILE A 308 11.84 5.94 11.88
N GLN A 309 11.21 6.66 12.81
CA GLN A 309 9.99 7.48 12.59
C GLN A 309 8.76 6.70 12.06
N ALA A 310 8.65 5.41 12.34
CA ALA A 310 7.46 4.63 12.01
C ALA A 310 6.34 4.83 13.05
N HIS A 311 5.72 6.02 13.07
CA HIS A 311 4.73 6.42 14.09
C HIS A 311 3.46 5.56 14.06
N ASP A 312 3.03 5.10 12.88
CA ASP A 312 1.82 4.30 12.68
C ASP A 312 2.05 2.79 12.87
N GLY A 313 3.31 2.40 13.12
CA GLY A 313 3.72 1.01 13.22
C GLY A 313 4.19 0.44 11.89
N VAL A 314 4.87 -0.71 11.98
CA VAL A 314 5.36 -1.48 10.81
C VAL A 314 4.80 -2.89 10.88
N GLU A 315 4.17 -3.33 9.80
CA GLU A 315 3.66 -4.68 9.65
C GLU A 315 4.16 -5.27 8.31
N GLY A 316 4.32 -6.58 8.26
CA GLY A 316 4.80 -7.29 7.08
C GLY A 316 6.28 -7.67 7.14
N ASP A 317 6.69 -8.52 6.22
CA ASP A 317 8.04 -9.08 6.09
C ASP A 317 8.88 -8.43 4.99
N SER A 318 8.32 -7.49 4.25
CA SER A 318 8.94 -6.86 3.07
C SER A 318 10.20 -6.02 3.38
N ALA A 319 10.50 -5.77 4.65
CA ALA A 319 11.71 -5.09 5.11
C ALA A 319 12.83 -6.06 5.52
N SER A 320 12.62 -7.38 5.44
CA SER A 320 13.57 -8.35 5.98
C SER A 320 14.92 -8.37 5.25
N VAL A 321 14.94 -8.10 3.93
CA VAL A 321 16.21 -7.91 3.19
C VAL A 321 16.96 -6.68 3.69
N ALA A 322 16.25 -5.57 3.94
CA ALA A 322 16.86 -4.36 4.48
C ALA A 322 17.46 -4.60 5.87
N MET A 323 16.74 -5.31 6.76
CA MET A 323 17.28 -5.70 8.08
C MET A 323 18.54 -6.55 7.96
N ASP A 324 18.54 -7.56 7.08
CA ASP A 324 19.68 -8.45 6.88
C ASP A 324 20.91 -7.67 6.40
N ILE A 325 20.75 -6.75 5.43
CA ILE A 325 21.84 -5.90 4.93
C ILE A 325 22.38 -4.99 6.05
N ALA A 326 21.51 -4.34 6.81
CA ALA A 326 21.91 -3.42 7.88
C ALA A 326 22.63 -4.16 9.01
N LEU A 327 22.16 -5.34 9.44
CA LEU A 327 22.81 -6.16 10.45
C LEU A 327 24.19 -6.66 9.99
N ILE A 328 24.30 -7.10 8.73
CA ILE A 328 25.60 -7.52 8.18
C ILE A 328 26.54 -6.32 8.06
N SER A 329 26.06 -5.18 7.57
CA SER A 329 26.84 -3.94 7.52
C SER A 329 27.41 -3.57 8.89
N ASP A 330 26.56 -3.59 9.93
CA ASP A 330 27.03 -3.29 11.29
C ASP A 330 27.99 -4.35 11.81
N TYR A 331 27.76 -5.64 11.50
CA TYR A 331 28.65 -6.72 11.96
C TYR A 331 30.05 -6.61 11.35
N ILE A 332 30.16 -6.39 10.03
CA ILE A 332 31.46 -6.30 9.35
C ILE A 332 32.01 -4.88 9.27
N LYS A 333 31.27 -3.89 9.79
CA LYS A 333 31.60 -2.46 9.75
C LYS A 333 31.83 -1.92 8.33
N GLN A 334 30.93 -2.32 7.41
CA GLN A 334 30.92 -1.89 6.03
C GLN A 334 29.82 -0.84 5.80
N PRO A 335 30.15 0.35 5.30
CA PRO A 335 29.13 1.34 4.92
C PRO A 335 28.17 0.83 3.83
N ILE A 336 26.92 1.31 3.88
CA ILE A 336 25.87 1.09 2.89
C ILE A 336 25.65 2.36 2.09
N ASP A 337 25.51 2.23 0.78
CA ASP A 337 25.14 3.34 -0.11
C ASP A 337 23.67 3.76 0.17
N GLN A 338 23.49 4.95 0.73
CA GLN A 338 22.20 5.49 1.13
C GLN A 338 21.39 6.09 -0.05
N THR A 339 21.99 6.17 -1.24
CA THR A 339 21.29 6.61 -2.45
C THR A 339 20.43 5.50 -3.07
N TYR A 340 20.59 4.27 -2.60
CA TYR A 340 19.79 3.12 -3.01
C TYR A 340 18.89 2.62 -1.89
N ALA A 341 17.60 2.43 -2.22
CA ALA A 341 16.65 1.76 -1.33
C ALA A 341 16.57 0.26 -1.62
N VAL A 342 16.02 -0.50 -0.67
CA VAL A 342 15.82 -1.95 -0.87
C VAL A 342 14.48 -2.41 -0.29
N THR A 343 13.83 -3.36 -0.98
CA THR A 343 12.65 -4.07 -0.48
C THR A 343 12.70 -5.52 -0.89
N GLY A 344 12.11 -6.39 -0.08
CA GLY A 344 12.03 -7.82 -0.33
C GLY A 344 11.82 -8.60 0.95
N SER A 345 11.18 -9.76 0.86
CA SER A 345 11.13 -10.76 1.90
C SER A 345 12.29 -11.73 1.73
N ILE A 346 12.93 -12.18 2.83
CA ILE A 346 14.09 -13.06 2.77
C ILE A 346 13.77 -14.44 3.32
N THR A 347 14.17 -15.48 2.56
CA THR A 347 14.16 -16.86 3.04
C THR A 347 15.52 -17.51 2.75
N GLY A 348 16.34 -17.65 3.77
CA GLY A 348 17.75 -18.07 3.60
C GLY A 348 18.55 -17.05 2.81
N ASP A 349 19.01 -17.42 1.61
CA ASP A 349 19.74 -16.51 0.72
C ASP A 349 18.84 -15.88 -0.36
N ILE A 350 17.59 -16.33 -0.51
CA ILE A 350 16.68 -15.97 -1.59
C ILE A 350 15.83 -14.78 -1.19
N ILE A 351 15.66 -13.84 -2.12
CA ILE A 351 14.73 -12.72 -1.98
C ILE A 351 13.42 -13.09 -2.67
N LEU A 352 12.32 -12.99 -1.94
CA LEU A 352 10.96 -13.29 -2.39
C LEU A 352 10.19 -12.02 -2.74
N ALA A 353 9.18 -12.16 -3.61
CA ALA A 353 8.28 -11.08 -4.01
C ALA A 353 7.56 -10.42 -2.83
N VAL A 354 7.26 -9.13 -2.99
CA VAL A 354 6.52 -8.32 -2.02
C VAL A 354 5.46 -7.47 -2.72
N GLY A 355 4.44 -7.05 -1.98
CA GLY A 355 3.36 -6.22 -2.52
C GLY A 355 3.74 -4.73 -2.63
N GLY A 356 3.02 -4.01 -3.52
CA GLY A 356 3.08 -2.55 -3.64
C GLY A 356 4.40 -1.99 -4.17
N VAL A 357 5.12 -2.75 -5.00
CA VAL A 357 6.45 -2.36 -5.51
C VAL A 357 6.37 -1.10 -6.36
N THR A 358 5.34 -0.96 -7.18
CA THR A 358 5.12 0.25 -8.00
C THR A 358 5.03 1.51 -7.13
N GLU A 359 4.22 1.47 -6.07
CA GLU A 359 4.01 2.58 -5.15
C GLU A 359 5.25 2.86 -4.31
N LYS A 360 5.94 1.81 -3.86
CA LYS A 360 7.22 1.90 -3.16
C LYS A 360 8.25 2.66 -4.00
N LEU A 361 8.42 2.27 -5.26
CA LEU A 361 9.36 2.93 -6.18
C LEU A 361 8.95 4.36 -6.50
N ARG A 362 7.67 4.62 -6.81
CA ARG A 362 7.17 6.00 -7.03
C ARG A 362 7.51 6.91 -5.86
N SER A 363 7.46 6.40 -4.64
CA SER A 363 7.73 7.20 -3.45
C SER A 363 9.16 7.70 -3.33
N ILE A 364 10.12 7.00 -3.92
CA ILE A 364 11.55 7.33 -3.88
C ILE A 364 12.08 7.89 -5.20
N MET A 365 11.30 7.80 -6.28
CA MET A 365 11.61 8.49 -7.54
C MET A 365 11.37 9.99 -7.44
N ASP A 366 10.85 10.51 -6.32
CA ASP A 366 10.72 11.94 -6.04
C ASP A 366 12.11 12.59 -6.02
N PRO A 367 12.35 13.57 -6.92
CA PRO A 367 13.66 14.23 -7.03
C PRO A 367 14.16 14.85 -5.74
N ASP A 368 13.24 15.33 -4.92
CA ASP A 368 13.56 15.98 -3.63
C ASP A 368 14.23 15.02 -2.65
N LEU A 369 14.12 13.71 -2.82
CA LEU A 369 14.75 12.73 -1.94
C LEU A 369 16.21 12.44 -2.28
N GLY A 370 16.65 12.70 -3.52
CA GLY A 370 18.02 12.47 -3.95
C GLY A 370 18.40 11.00 -4.06
N MET A 371 17.39 10.10 -4.22
CA MET A 371 17.64 8.69 -4.44
C MET A 371 18.07 8.43 -5.89
N GLU A 372 19.06 7.55 -6.08
CA GLU A 372 19.60 7.15 -7.38
C GLU A 372 19.02 5.81 -7.86
N GLY A 373 18.44 5.01 -6.94
CA GLY A 373 17.84 3.76 -7.36
C GLY A 373 17.29 2.89 -6.24
N ALA A 374 16.96 1.65 -6.61
CA ALA A 374 16.46 0.65 -5.68
C ALA A 374 16.84 -0.79 -6.08
N CYS A 375 16.95 -1.65 -5.08
CA CYS A 375 16.99 -3.10 -5.23
C CYS A 375 15.61 -3.68 -4.91
N ILE A 376 15.05 -4.45 -5.84
CA ILE A 376 13.75 -5.12 -5.70
C ILE A 376 13.87 -6.62 -5.99
N PRO A 377 12.93 -7.46 -5.53
CA PRO A 377 12.93 -8.87 -5.86
C PRO A 377 12.82 -9.11 -7.37
N TRP A 378 13.54 -10.12 -7.88
CA TRP A 378 13.46 -10.52 -9.29
C TRP A 378 12.02 -10.85 -9.74
N GLN A 379 11.23 -11.48 -8.86
CA GLN A 379 9.84 -11.84 -9.17
C GLN A 379 8.93 -10.63 -9.40
N ASN A 380 9.28 -9.47 -8.81
CA ASN A 380 8.54 -8.22 -9.00
C ASN A 380 8.95 -7.43 -10.26
N LYS A 381 9.73 -8.03 -11.18
CA LYS A 381 10.20 -7.32 -12.38
C LYS A 381 9.07 -6.80 -13.28
N HIS A 382 7.89 -7.44 -13.26
CA HIS A 382 6.73 -7.01 -14.04
C HIS A 382 5.93 -5.90 -13.35
N ASP A 383 6.06 -5.75 -12.03
CA ASP A 383 5.33 -4.73 -11.27
C ASP A 383 5.83 -3.31 -11.57
N ILE A 384 6.98 -3.17 -12.24
CA ILE A 384 7.51 -1.87 -12.66
C ILE A 384 6.95 -1.38 -14.00
N GLU A 385 6.26 -2.22 -14.75
CA GLU A 385 5.70 -1.84 -16.07
C GLU A 385 4.88 -0.53 -16.04
N PRO A 386 4.07 -0.24 -14.98
CA PRO A 386 3.38 1.03 -14.86
C PRO A 386 4.30 2.26 -14.74
N LEU A 387 5.55 2.07 -14.32
CA LEU A 387 6.55 3.13 -14.23
C LEU A 387 7.23 3.40 -15.59
N LEU A 388 7.24 2.39 -16.46
CA LEU A 388 7.88 2.46 -17.79
C LEU A 388 6.95 3.06 -18.84
N ILE A 389 5.64 3.19 -18.57
CA ILE A 389 4.69 3.80 -19.50
C ILE A 389 5.03 5.27 -19.67
N ASN A 390 5.38 5.67 -20.91
CA ASN A 390 5.82 7.02 -21.27
C ASN A 390 7.17 7.46 -20.66
N ALA A 391 7.94 6.54 -20.08
CA ALA A 391 9.30 6.81 -19.61
C ALA A 391 10.32 6.38 -20.65
N GLU A 392 11.39 7.13 -20.79
CA GLU A 392 12.58 6.69 -21.53
C GLU A 392 13.39 5.80 -20.58
N TYR A 393 13.74 4.60 -21.03
CA TYR A 393 14.50 3.66 -20.21
C TYR A 393 15.42 2.77 -21.03
N GLU A 394 16.42 2.20 -20.37
CA GLU A 394 17.33 1.20 -20.93
C GLU A 394 17.57 0.05 -19.95
N TYR A 395 17.93 -1.13 -20.48
CA TYR A 395 18.38 -2.24 -19.67
C TYR A 395 19.83 -2.03 -19.27
N VAL A 396 20.11 -2.16 -17.98
CA VAL A 396 21.44 -2.00 -17.39
C VAL A 396 21.85 -3.24 -16.61
N GLN A 397 23.12 -3.38 -16.35
CA GLN A 397 23.67 -4.42 -15.51
C GLN A 397 24.82 -3.84 -14.68
N LYS A 398 24.77 -4.04 -13.36
CA LYS A 398 25.85 -3.69 -12.45
C LYS A 398 26.29 -4.93 -11.71
N ASP A 399 27.56 -5.31 -11.84
CA ASP A 399 28.15 -6.46 -11.15
C ASP A 399 27.32 -7.76 -11.32
N GLU A 400 26.91 -8.06 -12.54
CA GLU A 400 26.07 -9.21 -12.93
C GLU A 400 24.61 -9.15 -12.40
N VAL A 401 24.22 -8.09 -11.72
CA VAL A 401 22.82 -7.87 -11.30
C VAL A 401 22.08 -7.12 -12.39
N PRO A 402 21.08 -7.73 -13.04
CA PRO A 402 20.32 -7.06 -14.09
C PRO A 402 19.40 -5.98 -13.52
N GLY A 403 19.18 -4.94 -14.30
CA GLY A 403 18.35 -3.82 -13.89
C GLY A 403 17.78 -3.04 -15.09
N ILE A 404 17.07 -1.99 -14.77
CA ILE A 404 16.53 -1.00 -15.71
C ILE A 404 16.90 0.39 -15.19
N ARG A 405 17.38 1.22 -16.11
CA ARG A 405 17.62 2.65 -15.88
C ARG A 405 16.49 3.44 -16.49
N ILE A 406 15.83 4.26 -15.68
CA ILE A 406 14.75 5.14 -16.10
C ILE A 406 15.29 6.58 -16.17
N TYR A 407 15.13 7.23 -17.33
CA TYR A 407 15.50 8.63 -17.53
C TYR A 407 14.34 9.53 -17.10
N ARG A 408 14.56 10.39 -16.12
CA ARG A 408 13.55 11.30 -15.58
C ARG A 408 13.50 12.57 -16.44
N ALA A 409 12.38 12.83 -17.10
CA ALA A 409 12.25 13.84 -18.17
C ALA A 409 12.44 15.31 -17.73
N GLN A 410 12.50 15.62 -16.45
CA GLN A 410 12.60 16.99 -15.93
C GLN A 410 13.72 17.21 -14.91
N ASP A 411 14.61 16.24 -14.71
CA ASP A 411 15.50 16.25 -13.55
C ASP A 411 16.95 16.59 -13.84
N LYS A 412 17.43 17.56 -13.09
CA LYS A 412 18.85 17.86 -12.90
C LYS A 412 19.60 16.76 -12.11
N GLN A 413 18.91 15.72 -11.62
CA GLN A 413 19.45 14.72 -10.71
C GLN A 413 19.94 13.42 -11.36
N GLY A 414 19.76 13.28 -12.67
CA GLY A 414 20.20 12.09 -13.39
C GLY A 414 19.16 10.92 -13.39
N PRO A 415 19.56 9.76 -13.94
CA PRO A 415 18.68 8.61 -14.09
C PRO A 415 18.38 7.92 -12.75
N PHE A 416 17.36 7.04 -12.73
CA PHE A 416 16.99 6.21 -11.59
C PHE A 416 17.14 4.73 -11.96
N ASP A 417 17.97 4.00 -11.23
CA ASP A 417 18.30 2.61 -11.50
C ASP A 417 17.50 1.65 -10.63
N ILE A 418 16.88 0.63 -11.22
CA ILE A 418 16.16 -0.43 -10.52
C ILE A 418 16.85 -1.75 -10.78
N TYR A 419 17.41 -2.39 -9.76
CA TYR A 419 18.11 -3.67 -9.84
C TYR A 419 17.24 -4.82 -9.35
N PHE A 420 17.22 -5.92 -10.14
CA PHE A 420 16.42 -7.12 -9.86
C PHE A 420 17.25 -8.17 -9.12
N CYS A 421 17.02 -8.30 -7.84
CA CYS A 421 17.79 -9.18 -6.96
C CYS A 421 17.10 -10.54 -6.78
N LYS A 422 17.81 -11.64 -7.05
CA LYS A 422 17.39 -13.01 -6.76
C LYS A 422 17.81 -13.45 -5.37
N THR A 423 18.98 -12.98 -4.94
CA THR A 423 19.58 -13.33 -3.65
C THR A 423 20.00 -12.07 -2.89
N LYS A 424 20.12 -12.18 -1.59
CA LYS A 424 20.63 -11.09 -0.74
C LYS A 424 22.02 -10.61 -1.17
N TYR A 425 22.84 -11.49 -1.72
CA TYR A 425 24.18 -11.15 -2.21
C TYR A 425 24.15 -10.23 -3.43
N ASN A 426 23.10 -10.31 -4.25
CA ASN A 426 22.88 -9.31 -5.30
C ASN A 426 22.69 -7.91 -4.71
N ALA A 427 21.86 -7.79 -3.64
CA ALA A 427 21.65 -6.53 -2.97
C ALA A 427 22.91 -6.04 -2.22
N TYR A 428 23.69 -6.94 -1.61
CA TYR A 428 24.97 -6.57 -1.00
C TYR A 428 25.93 -5.97 -2.03
N LYS A 429 26.00 -6.56 -3.22
CA LYS A 429 26.86 -6.08 -4.30
C LYS A 429 26.49 -4.65 -4.73
N ILE A 430 25.21 -4.36 -4.83
CA ILE A 430 24.72 -3.02 -5.21
C ILE A 430 24.95 -2.00 -4.10
N LEU A 431 24.59 -2.36 -2.84
CA LEU A 431 24.57 -1.40 -1.73
C LEU A 431 25.89 -1.29 -0.96
N MET A 432 26.71 -2.35 -0.92
CA MET A 432 27.96 -2.37 -0.16
C MET A 432 29.20 -2.61 -1.02
N GLY A 433 29.03 -2.96 -2.32
CA GLY A 433 30.14 -3.32 -3.20
C GLY A 433 30.79 -4.64 -2.87
N LEU A 434 30.13 -5.54 -2.12
CA LEU A 434 30.71 -6.81 -1.66
C LEU A 434 29.98 -8.01 -2.25
N ASP A 435 30.76 -8.99 -2.73
CA ASP A 435 30.22 -10.28 -3.11
C ASP A 435 30.07 -11.23 -1.91
N LYS A 436 29.51 -12.44 -2.19
CA LYS A 436 29.26 -13.45 -1.16
C LYS A 436 30.55 -13.86 -0.42
N ALA A 437 31.63 -14.09 -1.15
CA ALA A 437 32.87 -14.56 -0.58
C ALA A 437 33.53 -13.50 0.29
N GLU A 438 33.47 -12.23 -0.15
CA GLU A 438 33.99 -11.10 0.61
C GLU A 438 33.23 -10.89 1.91
N VAL A 439 31.89 -10.99 1.86
CA VAL A 439 31.03 -10.88 3.07
C VAL A 439 31.35 -12.04 4.03
N GLU A 440 31.37 -13.29 3.57
CA GLU A 440 31.66 -14.47 4.40
C GLU A 440 33.08 -14.36 5.02
N ASN A 441 34.07 -13.90 4.28
CA ASN A 441 35.45 -13.71 4.77
C ASN A 441 35.51 -12.62 5.88
N ARG A 442 34.90 -11.45 5.65
CA ARG A 442 34.86 -10.36 6.65
C ARG A 442 34.12 -10.79 7.91
N MET A 443 33.00 -11.53 7.75
CA MET A 443 32.30 -12.12 8.90
C MET A 443 33.17 -13.07 9.70
N ALA A 444 33.96 -13.92 9.02
CA ALA A 444 34.91 -14.85 9.68
C ALA A 444 36.01 -14.10 10.44
N GLU A 445 36.58 -13.06 9.85
CA GLU A 445 37.60 -12.22 10.51
C GLU A 445 37.00 -11.49 11.74
N ARG A 446 35.79 -10.97 11.63
CA ARG A 446 35.11 -10.31 12.75
C ARG A 446 34.82 -11.28 13.89
N SER A 447 34.32 -12.47 13.57
CA SER A 447 34.03 -13.51 14.56
C SER A 447 35.29 -13.94 15.35
N LYS A 448 36.46 -14.00 14.72
CA LYS A 448 37.74 -14.25 15.43
C LYS A 448 38.04 -13.14 16.45
N LYS A 449 37.87 -11.86 16.06
CA LYS A 449 38.08 -10.73 16.98
C LYS A 449 37.11 -10.75 18.17
N ASP A 450 35.86 -11.11 17.95
CA ASP A 450 34.85 -11.23 19.01
C ASP A 450 35.24 -12.35 19.99
N MET A 451 35.79 -13.47 19.50
CA MET A 451 36.31 -14.55 20.36
C MET A 451 37.46 -14.10 21.23
N ASP A 452 38.42 -13.41 20.66
CA ASP A 452 39.58 -12.92 21.41
C ASP A 452 39.16 -11.92 22.49
N LEU A 453 38.18 -11.08 22.20
CA LEU A 453 37.62 -10.15 23.16
C LEU A 453 36.97 -10.89 24.35
N ILE A 454 36.16 -11.93 24.08
CA ILE A 454 35.47 -12.69 25.12
C ILE A 454 36.47 -13.51 25.96
N ARG A 455 37.50 -14.06 25.36
CA ARG A 455 38.57 -14.77 26.09
C ARG A 455 39.31 -13.85 27.04
N ASN A 456 39.65 -12.64 26.58
CA ASN A 456 40.37 -11.66 27.39
C ASN A 456 39.51 -11.13 28.54
N THR A 457 38.20 -10.95 28.33
CA THR A 457 37.26 -10.48 29.36
C THR A 457 37.00 -11.57 30.43
N ARG A 458 37.12 -12.87 30.10
CA ARG A 458 36.97 -13.98 31.07
C ARG A 458 38.24 -14.27 31.85
N SER A 459 39.38 -13.74 31.40
CA SER A 459 40.69 -13.93 32.01
C SER A 459 41.07 -12.76 32.95
N ALA A 460 40.31 -11.67 32.92
CA ALA A 460 40.39 -10.51 33.83
C ALA A 460 39.34 -10.63 34.95
#